data_81182527849f272b7855b219e7c47446
#
_entry.id   81182527849f272b7855b219e7c47446
#
_cell.length_a   1.000
_cell.length_b   1.000
_cell.length_c   1.000
_cell.angle_alpha   90.00
_cell.angle_beta   90.00
_cell.angle_gamma   90.00
#
_symmetry.space_group_name_H-M   'P 1'
#
loop_
_entity.id
_entity.type
_entity.pdbx_description
1 polymer ?
#
loop_
_entity_poly.entity_id
_entity_poly.type
_entity_poly.pdbx_seq_one_letter_code
_entity_poly.pdbx_strand_id
1 'polypeptide(L)'
;MKIVKKTIAEFKVEYIQVLDEKGNVDKELMPKLSDKQIKEMYEKMVLVRTFDEKALNMQRQGRIGSYLQVKGQEASQVGSDYALNKDDWMFPLYRSSGALIA
;
A
#
# COMPACT_ATOMS: atom_id res chain seq x y z
N MET A 1 -20.12 45.80 -18.13
CA MET A 1 -19.03 44.79 -18.01
C MET A 1 -19.59 43.44 -18.48
N LYS A 2 -19.00 42.84 -19.48
CA LYS A 2 -19.46 41.54 -20.04
C LYS A 2 -18.76 40.42 -19.24
N ILE A 3 -19.52 39.68 -18.45
CA ILE A 3 -18.97 38.52 -17.73
C ILE A 3 -18.83 37.37 -18.73
N VAL A 4 -17.61 36.89 -18.93
CA VAL A 4 -17.32 35.75 -19.81
C VAL A 4 -17.03 34.52 -18.92
N LYS A 5 -17.87 33.50 -19.03
CA LYS A 5 -17.63 32.18 -18.44
C LYS A 5 -16.98 31.31 -19.51
N LYS A 6 -15.78 30.80 -19.21
CA LYS A 6 -15.02 29.95 -20.13
C LYS A 6 -14.38 28.80 -19.32
N THR A 7 -14.54 27.56 -19.79
CA THR A 7 -13.78 26.41 -19.29
C THR A 7 -12.34 26.55 -19.75
N ILE A 8 -11.39 26.54 -18.83
CA ILE A 8 -9.95 26.66 -19.13
C ILE A 8 -9.21 25.33 -18.99
N ALA A 9 -9.81 24.35 -18.30
CA ALA A 9 -9.26 23.01 -18.16
C ALA A 9 -10.36 22.01 -17.82
N GLU A 10 -10.17 20.77 -18.27
CA GLU A 10 -11.00 19.62 -17.90
C GLU A 10 -10.07 18.48 -17.44
N PHE A 11 -10.47 17.74 -16.42
CA PHE A 11 -9.69 16.64 -15.85
C PHE A 11 -10.53 15.36 -15.81
N LYS A 12 -9.85 14.22 -16.03
CA LYS A 12 -10.45 12.90 -15.84
C LYS A 12 -9.88 12.30 -14.57
N VAL A 13 -10.74 11.65 -13.80
CA VAL A 13 -10.35 10.80 -12.67
C VAL A 13 -10.68 9.37 -13.07
N GLU A 14 -9.68 8.50 -13.11
CA GLU A 14 -9.83 7.10 -13.51
C GLU A 14 -9.77 6.21 -12.28
N TYR A 15 -10.57 5.15 -12.28
CA TYR A 15 -10.52 4.08 -11.30
C TYR A 15 -9.80 2.88 -11.93
N ILE A 16 -8.74 2.42 -11.27
CA ILE A 16 -7.95 1.27 -11.72
C ILE A 16 -8.17 0.13 -10.72
N GLN A 17 -8.66 -1.00 -11.21
CA GLN A 17 -8.86 -2.21 -10.42
C GLN A 17 -8.31 -3.40 -11.20
N VAL A 18 -7.23 -4.00 -10.67
CA VAL A 18 -6.60 -5.17 -11.28
C VAL A 18 -7.29 -6.46 -10.84
N LEU A 19 -7.73 -6.52 -9.59
CA LEU A 19 -8.39 -7.67 -8.96
C LEU A 19 -9.73 -7.23 -8.37
N ASP A 20 -10.82 -7.92 -8.74
CA ASP A 20 -12.14 -7.67 -8.18
C ASP A 20 -12.42 -8.52 -6.92
N GLU A 21 -13.55 -8.28 -6.26
CA GLU A 21 -13.98 -8.97 -5.03
C GLU A 21 -14.32 -10.46 -5.27
N LYS A 22 -14.49 -10.86 -6.53
CA LYS A 22 -14.79 -12.24 -6.94
C LYS A 22 -13.53 -13.02 -7.32
N GLY A 23 -12.37 -12.37 -7.30
CA GLY A 23 -11.10 -12.97 -7.69
C GLY A 23 -10.83 -12.93 -9.20
N ASN A 24 -11.60 -12.19 -9.99
CA ASN A 24 -11.29 -11.99 -11.40
C ASN A 24 -10.17 -10.95 -11.55
N VAL A 25 -9.26 -11.23 -12.47
CA VAL A 25 -8.07 -10.40 -12.72
C VAL A 25 -8.16 -9.77 -14.09
N ASP A 26 -7.93 -8.46 -14.16
CA ASP A 26 -7.67 -7.78 -15.42
C ASP A 26 -6.25 -8.11 -15.89
N LYS A 27 -6.15 -8.92 -16.93
CA LYS A 27 -4.87 -9.43 -17.46
C LYS A 27 -4.03 -8.35 -18.15
N GLU A 28 -4.65 -7.28 -18.62
CA GLU A 28 -3.94 -6.17 -19.28
C GLU A 28 -3.27 -5.26 -18.23
N LEU A 29 -3.94 -5.06 -17.10
CA LEU A 29 -3.45 -4.23 -16.01
C LEU A 29 -2.59 -5.00 -15.00
N MET A 30 -2.62 -6.34 -15.03
CA MET A 30 -1.88 -7.15 -14.09
C MET A 30 -0.37 -6.97 -14.28
N PRO A 31 0.39 -6.66 -13.23
CA PRO A 31 1.84 -6.58 -13.32
C PRO A 31 2.45 -7.95 -13.65
N LYS A 32 3.55 -7.95 -14.43
CA LYS A 32 4.27 -9.16 -14.82
C LYS A 32 5.11 -9.66 -13.63
N LEU A 33 4.49 -10.44 -12.76
CA LEU A 33 5.12 -11.03 -11.59
C LEU A 33 5.11 -12.56 -11.72
N SER A 34 6.17 -13.19 -11.26
CA SER A 34 6.21 -14.66 -11.12
C SER A 34 5.45 -15.09 -9.86
N ASP A 35 4.97 -16.34 -9.83
CA ASP A 35 4.31 -16.92 -8.66
C ASP A 35 5.20 -16.83 -7.40
N LYS A 36 6.52 -16.98 -7.58
CA LYS A 36 7.48 -16.83 -6.49
C LYS A 36 7.45 -15.41 -5.90
N GLN A 37 7.45 -14.37 -6.74
CA GLN A 37 7.40 -12.98 -6.29
C GLN A 37 6.08 -12.66 -5.60
N ILE A 38 4.96 -13.16 -6.13
CA ILE A 38 3.64 -13.00 -5.51
C ILE A 38 3.61 -13.65 -4.12
N LYS A 39 4.17 -14.85 -4.00
CA LYS A 39 4.26 -15.57 -2.73
C LYS A 39 5.14 -14.83 -1.72
N GLU A 40 6.30 -14.35 -2.14
CA GLU A 40 7.19 -13.55 -1.29
C GLU A 40 6.51 -12.28 -0.76
N MET A 41 5.80 -11.54 -1.62
CA MET A 41 5.04 -10.36 -1.18
C MET A 41 3.92 -10.75 -0.21
N TYR A 42 3.23 -11.85 -0.44
CA TYR A 42 2.19 -12.34 0.46
C TYR A 42 2.76 -12.71 1.84
N GLU A 43 3.89 -13.42 1.88
CA GLU A 43 4.59 -13.74 3.14
C GLU A 43 4.97 -12.48 3.92
N LYS A 44 5.47 -11.45 3.22
CA LYS A 44 5.76 -10.15 3.82
C LYS A 44 4.50 -9.45 4.34
N MET A 45 3.38 -9.50 3.61
CA MET A 45 2.10 -8.95 4.09
C MET A 45 1.60 -9.64 5.36
N VAL A 46 1.75 -10.96 5.45
CA VAL A 46 1.41 -11.74 6.66
C VAL A 46 2.31 -11.35 7.83
N LEU A 47 3.61 -11.18 7.58
CA LEU A 47 4.56 -10.70 8.58
C LEU A 47 4.16 -9.31 9.11
N VAL A 48 3.89 -8.38 8.21
CA VAL A 48 3.44 -7.02 8.56
C VAL A 48 2.17 -7.05 9.40
N ARG A 49 1.18 -7.85 9.01
CA ARG A 49 -0.08 -8.02 9.77
C ARG A 49 0.19 -8.56 11.18
N THR A 50 1.01 -9.59 11.29
CA THR A 50 1.33 -10.22 12.57
C THR A 50 2.07 -9.26 13.49
N PHE A 51 3.03 -8.51 12.94
CA PHE A 51 3.73 -7.47 13.68
C PHE A 51 2.78 -6.36 14.16
N ASP A 52 1.94 -5.87 13.27
CA ASP A 52 0.99 -4.79 13.54
C ASP A 52 0.04 -5.14 14.70
N GLU A 53 -0.53 -6.34 14.69
CA GLU A 53 -1.40 -6.82 15.75
C GLU A 53 -0.65 -6.99 17.08
N LYS A 54 0.58 -7.50 17.04
CA LYS A 54 1.42 -7.64 18.24
C LYS A 54 1.79 -6.29 18.82
N ALA A 55 2.21 -5.34 17.99
CA ALA A 55 2.59 -4.01 18.41
C ALA A 55 1.41 -3.25 19.05
N LEU A 56 0.21 -3.34 18.45
CA LEU A 56 -0.99 -2.76 19.04
C LEU A 56 -1.30 -3.35 20.43
N ASN A 57 -1.21 -4.67 20.56
CA ASN A 57 -1.44 -5.32 21.85
C ASN A 57 -0.42 -4.88 22.91
N MET A 58 0.86 -4.73 22.54
CA MET A 58 1.89 -4.21 23.43
C MET A 58 1.64 -2.75 23.83
N GLN A 59 1.16 -1.93 22.89
CA GLN A 59 0.80 -0.55 23.17
C GLN A 59 -0.38 -0.47 24.15
N ARG A 60 -1.42 -1.29 23.97
CA ARG A 60 -2.57 -1.36 24.90
C ARG A 60 -2.19 -1.82 26.29
N GLN A 61 -1.13 -2.64 26.40
CA GLN A 61 -0.56 -3.10 27.68
C GLN A 61 0.38 -2.05 28.30
N GLY A 62 0.60 -0.91 27.69
CA GLY A 62 1.55 0.11 28.15
C GLY A 62 3.03 -0.30 28.02
N ARG A 63 3.34 -1.35 27.26
CA ARG A 63 4.70 -1.86 27.08
C ARG A 63 5.51 -1.10 26.05
N ILE A 64 4.83 -0.45 25.12
CA ILE A 64 5.40 0.49 24.16
C ILE A 64 4.57 1.77 24.15
N GLY A 65 5.13 2.86 23.63
CA GLY A 65 4.47 4.15 23.51
C GLY A 65 3.36 4.14 22.46
N SER A 66 3.17 5.25 21.79
CA SER A 66 2.19 5.35 20.70
C SER A 66 2.52 4.42 19.56
N TYR A 67 1.52 3.67 19.09
CA TYR A 67 1.60 2.84 17.90
C TYR A 67 0.41 3.10 17.00
N LEU A 68 0.68 3.31 15.71
CA LEU A 68 -0.34 3.54 14.69
C LEU A 68 -0.42 2.33 13.78
N GLN A 69 -1.56 1.64 13.79
CA GLN A 69 -1.79 0.47 12.97
C GLN A 69 -1.73 0.77 11.47
N VAL A 70 -1.22 -0.22 10.73
CA VAL A 70 -1.21 -0.24 9.26
C VAL A 70 -2.18 -1.28 8.69
N LYS A 71 -2.96 -1.94 9.51
CA LYS A 71 -3.94 -2.97 9.13
C LYS A 71 -4.83 -2.50 7.99
N GLY A 72 -4.87 -3.28 6.89
CA GLY A 72 -5.57 -2.95 5.66
C GLY A 72 -4.70 -2.22 4.62
N GLN A 73 -3.47 -1.84 4.95
CA GLN A 73 -2.54 -1.16 4.04
C GLN A 73 -1.33 -2.03 3.65
N GLU A 74 -1.34 -3.31 4.01
CA GLU A 74 -0.20 -4.21 3.81
C GLU A 74 0.19 -4.32 2.34
N ALA A 75 -0.80 -4.51 1.45
CA ALA A 75 -0.54 -4.65 0.03
C ALA A 75 0.07 -3.39 -0.60
N SER A 76 -0.42 -2.21 -0.24
CA SER A 76 0.11 -0.95 -0.77
C SER A 76 1.53 -0.68 -0.27
N GLN A 77 1.82 -0.97 0.99
CA GLN A 77 3.13 -0.73 1.59
C GLN A 77 4.17 -1.75 1.11
N VAL A 78 3.84 -3.04 1.15
CA VAL A 78 4.73 -4.12 0.67
C VAL A 78 4.94 -4.01 -0.83
N GLY A 79 3.90 -3.75 -1.61
CA GLY A 79 4.01 -3.62 -3.06
C GLY A 79 4.85 -2.42 -3.48
N SER A 80 4.73 -1.29 -2.79
CA SER A 80 5.56 -0.11 -3.05
C SER A 80 7.03 -0.35 -2.73
N ASP A 81 7.32 -0.98 -1.59
CA ASP A 81 8.69 -1.36 -1.20
C ASP A 81 9.29 -2.36 -2.20
N TYR A 82 8.52 -3.37 -2.57
CA TYR A 82 8.97 -4.40 -3.51
C TYR A 82 9.29 -3.87 -4.91
N ALA A 83 8.70 -2.75 -5.31
CA ALA A 83 8.96 -2.08 -6.59
C ALA A 83 10.21 -1.21 -6.59
N LEU A 84 10.81 -0.92 -5.43
CA LEU A 84 12.03 -0.12 -5.32
C LEU A 84 13.26 -0.89 -5.80
N ASN A 85 14.17 -0.17 -6.44
CA ASN A 85 15.51 -0.66 -6.75
C ASN A 85 16.46 -0.40 -5.55
N LYS A 86 17.62 -1.05 -5.56
CA LYS A 86 18.60 -0.92 -4.46
C LYS A 86 19.12 0.51 -4.25
N ASP A 87 19.10 1.33 -5.30
CA ASP A 87 19.59 2.72 -5.27
C ASP A 87 18.45 3.73 -5.04
N ASP A 88 17.22 3.26 -4.90
CA ASP A 88 16.06 4.11 -4.62
C ASP A 88 16.03 4.50 -3.13
N TRP A 89 15.47 5.67 -2.86
CA TRP A 89 15.29 6.18 -1.51
C TRP A 89 13.84 6.15 -1.10
N MET A 90 13.56 5.70 0.12
CA MET A 90 12.25 5.77 0.72
C MET A 90 12.25 6.74 1.91
N PHE A 91 11.26 7.60 1.98
CA PHE A 91 11.05 8.54 3.08
C PHE A 91 9.76 8.17 3.82
N PRO A 92 9.84 7.25 4.80
CA PRO A 92 8.65 6.72 5.48
C PRO A 92 8.02 7.76 6.40
N LEU A 93 6.70 7.71 6.49
CA LEU A 93 5.91 8.41 7.48
C LEU A 93 5.60 7.50 8.68
N TYR A 94 4.94 8.04 9.69
CA TYR A 94 4.57 7.32 10.91
C TYR A 94 3.65 6.10 10.68
N ARG A 95 2.94 6.00 9.54
CA ARG A 95 2.14 4.84 9.13
C ARG A 95 2.79 3.98 8.05
N SER A 96 4.07 4.11 7.82
CA SER A 96 4.79 3.33 6.81
C SER A 96 5.58 2.16 7.39
N SER A 97 5.24 1.71 8.59
CA SER A 97 5.94 0.60 9.25
C SER A 97 5.90 -0.70 8.44
N GLY A 98 4.85 -0.94 7.66
CA GLY A 98 4.75 -2.09 6.79
C GLY A 98 5.82 -2.12 5.70
N ALA A 99 6.15 -0.99 5.11
CA ALA A 99 7.21 -0.87 4.12
C ALA A 99 8.61 -1.03 4.72
N LEU A 100 8.79 -0.65 6.00
CA LEU A 100 10.07 -0.81 6.70
C LEU A 100 10.33 -2.24 7.20
N ILE A 101 9.28 -3.03 7.44
CA ILE A 101 9.36 -4.41 7.93
C ILE A 101 9.50 -5.40 6.76
N ALA A 102 8.94 -5.05 5.62
CA ALA A 102 9.00 -5.84 4.40
C ALA A 102 10.40 -5.89 3.80
#